data_954d663d19aedfb631aac5b48735148b
#
_entry.id   954d663d19aedfb631aac5b48735148b
#
_cell.length_a   1.000
_cell.length_b   1.000
_cell.length_c   1.000
_cell.angle_alpha   90.00
_cell.angle_beta   90.00
_cell.angle_gamma   90.00
#
_symmetry.space_group_name_H-M   'P 1'
#
loop_
_entity.id
_entity.type
_entity.pdbx_description
1 polymer ?
#
loop_
_entity_poly.entity_id
_entity_poly.type
_entity_poly.pdbx_seq_one_letter_code
_entity_poly.pdbx_strand_id
1 'polypeptide(L)'
;MNLIGRRHFFGNCVAATGALATDLSFLKPLGLARAQEIEVSKDWMSHRPEIMPIVRLIRTTPRNACVDVFLKELEQGLSYQRFLSALFLTASETGDLHQLAQIYAAHRISQSVRIEERLLPLFWALDRVKQGQDYEDKSHFLSDLKGALPSADTAPAVFADGMRNADKTQVERAVIALARNEGPRQAMNRLWKYAARDLGGTLGHLPIGVANAWRTLETIGWQHAEPALRYMARESCRPEGDSTFASNERRVRETVPLLPPDWASNESNRSLTLELYTLLRGAHPEDVGDLICASLIQRSAKAGAIWDAISLAAADLIYRHRTGGNIIGGALIHAITSSNALRYGFQHVSDSETRLIQLLQAAGSVAAGFIGPAAKNQRLRDLDLVEGLSQLDDGGPDQASELFAELPKKGDNYSQQHASEREASDQACRATFQFLKRPNASRVFMNTARTLLCAKASSDPHDLKYPAAAFEDAFLVSSEWRPYILASTVHALHGAKSPDSTVLQQVRNAI
;
A
#
# COMPACT_ATOMS: atom_id res chain seq x y z
N MET A 1 -22.72 -22.95 21.82
CA MET A 1 -21.29 -23.31 21.92
C MET A 1 -20.66 -22.50 23.04
N ASN A 2 -19.99 -23.15 24.00
CA ASN A 2 -19.44 -22.47 25.17
C ASN A 2 -18.24 -21.60 24.78
N LEU A 3 -18.05 -20.45 25.46
CA LEU A 3 -16.91 -19.52 25.29
C LEU A 3 -15.52 -20.21 25.28
N ILE A 4 -15.39 -21.36 25.94
CA ILE A 4 -14.19 -22.20 25.97
C ILE A 4 -13.91 -22.85 24.60
N GLY A 5 -14.93 -23.31 23.88
CA GLY A 5 -14.78 -23.88 22.54
C GLY A 5 -14.31 -22.84 21.48
N ARG A 6 -14.77 -21.59 21.62
CA ARG A 6 -14.35 -20.48 20.73
C ARG A 6 -12.87 -20.13 20.87
N ARG A 7 -12.34 -20.11 22.09
CA ARG A 7 -10.90 -19.87 22.35
C ARG A 7 -10.01 -20.97 21.78
N HIS A 8 -10.46 -22.23 21.81
CA HIS A 8 -9.75 -23.37 21.23
C HIS A 8 -9.77 -23.35 19.70
N PHE A 9 -10.87 -22.91 19.08
CA PHE A 9 -10.96 -22.81 17.64
C PHE A 9 -9.91 -21.84 17.07
N PHE A 10 -9.88 -20.59 17.57
CA PHE A 10 -8.89 -19.61 17.12
C PHE A 10 -7.46 -19.98 17.56
N GLY A 11 -7.28 -20.60 18.72
CA GLY A 11 -5.98 -21.08 19.20
C GLY A 11 -5.39 -22.16 18.29
N ASN A 12 -6.19 -23.11 17.84
CA ASN A 12 -5.74 -24.20 16.95
C ASN A 12 -5.45 -23.73 15.53
N CYS A 13 -6.26 -22.81 14.99
CA CYS A 13 -6.01 -22.18 13.68
C CYS A 13 -4.68 -21.42 13.67
N VAL A 14 -4.25 -20.89 14.80
CA VAL A 14 -3.02 -20.12 14.94
C VAL A 14 -1.82 -20.99 15.38
N ALA A 15 -2.04 -22.06 16.13
CA ALA A 15 -0.96 -22.99 16.48
C ALA A 15 -0.34 -23.64 15.22
N ALA A 16 -1.13 -23.86 14.17
CA ALA A 16 -0.63 -24.29 12.87
C ALA A 16 0.16 -23.19 12.12
N THR A 17 0.07 -21.93 12.57
CA THR A 17 0.81 -20.77 12.01
C THR A 17 1.98 -20.35 12.91
N GLY A 18 2.24 -21.05 13.99
CA GLY A 18 3.24 -20.69 15.01
C GLY A 18 4.69 -20.52 14.52
N ALA A 19 5.02 -21.00 13.33
CA ALA A 19 6.33 -20.74 12.69
C ALA A 19 6.45 -19.31 12.11
N LEU A 20 5.35 -18.53 11.98
CA LEU A 20 5.35 -17.17 11.48
C LEU A 20 5.23 -16.12 12.60
N ALA A 21 5.12 -16.54 13.85
CA ALA A 21 4.81 -15.66 15.00
C ALA A 21 5.96 -14.74 15.42
N THR A 22 7.13 -14.80 14.80
CA THR A 22 8.33 -14.07 15.24
C THR A 22 8.92 -13.13 14.21
N ASP A 23 8.26 -12.85 13.10
CA ASP A 23 8.76 -11.80 12.21
C ASP A 23 8.45 -10.40 12.78
N LEU A 24 9.19 -10.08 13.85
CA LEU A 24 9.35 -8.72 14.36
C LEU A 24 10.33 -7.90 13.47
N SER A 25 10.64 -8.39 12.27
CA SER A 25 11.60 -7.75 11.35
C SER A 25 11.21 -6.32 10.97
N PHE A 26 9.92 -5.97 11.11
CA PHE A 26 9.49 -4.58 10.92
C PHE A 26 9.89 -3.63 12.07
N LEU A 27 10.29 -4.15 13.22
CA LEU A 27 10.81 -3.35 14.35
C LEU A 27 12.33 -3.14 14.27
N LYS A 28 13.02 -3.86 13.39
CA LYS A 28 14.41 -3.51 13.06
C LYS A 28 14.33 -2.24 12.23
N PRO A 29 15.12 -1.20 12.56
CA PRO A 29 15.35 -0.13 11.60
C PRO A 29 15.75 -0.84 10.31
N LEU A 30 15.16 -0.47 9.17
CA LEU A 30 15.33 -1.10 7.85
C LEU A 30 16.81 -1.16 7.42
N GLY A 31 17.61 -1.80 8.23
CA GLY A 31 18.88 -2.36 7.85
C GLY A 31 18.54 -3.61 7.09
N LEU A 32 18.80 -3.58 5.79
CA LEU A 32 18.74 -4.63 4.81
C LEU A 32 19.09 -6.01 5.43
N ALA A 33 18.16 -6.64 6.14
CA ALA A 33 18.20 -8.08 6.28
C ALA A 33 17.89 -8.58 4.86
N ARG A 34 18.94 -8.88 4.10
CA ARG A 34 18.84 -9.71 2.90
C ARG A 34 18.01 -10.92 3.33
N ALA A 35 16.75 -10.99 2.83
CA ALA A 35 16.05 -12.25 2.83
C ALA A 35 17.05 -13.25 2.23
N GLN A 36 17.32 -14.35 2.92
CA GLN A 36 18.08 -15.44 2.33
C GLN A 36 17.41 -15.71 0.99
N GLU A 37 18.15 -15.56 -0.10
CA GLU A 37 17.72 -16.00 -1.41
C GLU A 37 17.50 -17.50 -1.29
N ILE A 38 16.26 -17.90 -1.08
CA ILE A 38 15.86 -19.29 -1.26
C ILE A 38 16.05 -19.51 -2.75
N GLU A 39 17.00 -20.36 -3.12
CA GLU A 39 17.24 -20.73 -4.49
C GLU A 39 15.95 -21.37 -5.04
N VAL A 40 15.20 -20.56 -5.78
CA VAL A 40 13.91 -20.99 -6.34
C VAL A 40 14.25 -21.88 -7.53
N SER A 41 13.88 -23.15 -7.49
CA SER A 41 14.17 -24.09 -8.58
C SER A 41 13.60 -23.57 -9.91
N LYS A 42 14.23 -23.94 -11.04
CA LYS A 42 13.80 -23.51 -12.39
C LYS A 42 12.33 -23.89 -12.71
N ASP A 43 11.75 -24.83 -11.97
CA ASP A 43 10.37 -25.30 -12.12
C ASP A 43 9.38 -24.64 -11.13
N TRP A 44 9.81 -23.59 -10.42
CA TRP A 44 9.00 -22.94 -9.40
C TRP A 44 7.63 -22.44 -9.89
N MET A 45 7.47 -22.23 -11.19
CA MET A 45 6.25 -21.69 -11.80
C MET A 45 5.22 -22.76 -12.19
N SER A 46 5.59 -24.03 -12.29
CA SER A 46 4.76 -25.03 -12.95
C SER A 46 3.86 -25.87 -12.03
N HIS A 47 4.13 -25.96 -10.74
CA HIS A 47 3.36 -26.86 -9.86
C HIS A 47 3.20 -26.33 -8.43
N ARG A 48 1.95 -26.19 -8.00
CA ARG A 48 1.57 -25.80 -6.63
C ARG A 48 0.43 -26.67 -6.13
N PRO A 49 0.65 -27.99 -6.03
CA PRO A 49 -0.41 -28.94 -5.72
C PRO A 49 -1.08 -28.66 -4.35
N GLU A 50 -0.33 -28.06 -3.43
CA GLU A 50 -0.82 -27.74 -2.08
C GLU A 50 -1.73 -26.50 -2.01
N ILE A 51 -1.64 -25.59 -2.96
CA ILE A 51 -2.43 -24.32 -2.96
C ILE A 51 -3.57 -24.35 -3.98
N MET A 52 -3.40 -25.00 -5.12
CA MET A 52 -4.39 -24.99 -6.20
C MET A 52 -5.76 -25.55 -5.82
N PRO A 53 -5.92 -26.52 -4.91
CA PRO A 53 -7.23 -26.92 -4.41
C PRO A 53 -7.95 -25.77 -3.70
N ILE A 54 -7.22 -24.97 -2.91
CA ILE A 54 -7.78 -23.82 -2.16
C ILE A 54 -8.17 -22.70 -3.13
N VAL A 55 -7.33 -22.42 -4.14
CA VAL A 55 -7.67 -21.45 -5.22
C VAL A 55 -8.95 -21.87 -5.94
N ARG A 56 -9.08 -23.15 -6.29
CA ARG A 56 -10.31 -23.68 -6.90
C ARG A 56 -11.51 -23.52 -5.97
N LEU A 57 -11.35 -23.81 -4.69
CA LEU A 57 -12.40 -23.64 -3.70
C LEU A 57 -12.86 -22.17 -3.62
N ILE A 58 -11.93 -21.20 -3.58
CA ILE A 58 -12.28 -19.77 -3.64
C ILE A 58 -13.09 -19.48 -4.91
N ARG A 59 -12.65 -19.95 -6.07
CA ARG A 59 -13.31 -19.67 -7.36
C ARG A 59 -14.72 -20.24 -7.44
N THR A 60 -14.93 -21.45 -6.96
CA THR A 60 -16.19 -22.18 -7.13
C THR A 60 -17.22 -21.95 -6.02
N THR A 61 -16.79 -21.51 -4.84
CA THR A 61 -17.71 -21.23 -3.72
C THR A 61 -18.46 -19.93 -3.97
N PRO A 62 -19.80 -19.91 -3.89
CA PRO A 62 -20.59 -18.67 -3.94
C PRO A 62 -20.18 -17.69 -2.82
N ARG A 63 -20.22 -16.38 -3.11
CA ARG A 63 -19.74 -15.33 -2.17
C ARG A 63 -20.40 -15.45 -0.79
N ASN A 64 -21.70 -15.66 -0.73
CA ASN A 64 -22.48 -15.80 0.52
C ASN A 64 -22.15 -17.06 1.34
N ALA A 65 -21.54 -18.08 0.74
CA ALA A 65 -21.13 -19.31 1.42
C ALA A 65 -19.65 -19.32 1.82
N CYS A 66 -18.86 -18.35 1.37
CA CYS A 66 -17.40 -18.36 1.56
C CYS A 66 -16.99 -18.36 3.03
N VAL A 67 -17.66 -17.59 3.90
CA VAL A 67 -17.32 -17.54 5.33
C VAL A 67 -17.44 -18.93 5.95
N ASP A 68 -18.58 -19.59 5.78
CA ASP A 68 -18.84 -20.90 6.38
C ASP A 68 -17.88 -21.98 5.85
N VAL A 69 -17.64 -21.97 4.53
CA VAL A 69 -16.74 -22.94 3.89
C VAL A 69 -15.31 -22.76 4.40
N PHE A 70 -14.80 -21.54 4.43
CA PHE A 70 -13.41 -21.29 4.84
C PHE A 70 -13.18 -21.40 6.35
N LEU A 71 -14.20 -21.20 7.18
CA LEU A 71 -14.13 -21.56 8.60
C LEU A 71 -13.93 -23.05 8.79
N LYS A 72 -14.66 -23.91 8.04
CA LYS A 72 -14.48 -25.38 8.07
C LYS A 72 -13.10 -25.80 7.58
N GLU A 73 -12.59 -25.17 6.51
CA GLU A 73 -11.22 -25.46 6.03
C GLU A 73 -10.16 -25.12 7.07
N LEU A 74 -10.35 -24.01 7.81
CA LEU A 74 -9.46 -23.63 8.91
C LEU A 74 -9.53 -24.63 10.06
N GLU A 75 -10.71 -25.14 10.42
CA GLU A 75 -10.89 -26.22 11.39
C GLU A 75 -10.17 -27.51 10.95
N GLN A 76 -10.11 -27.79 9.64
CA GLN A 76 -9.44 -28.94 9.05
C GLN A 76 -7.95 -28.73 8.83
N GLY A 77 -7.38 -27.59 9.28
CA GLY A 77 -5.96 -27.33 9.27
C GLY A 77 -5.45 -26.48 8.10
N LEU A 78 -6.34 -25.73 7.40
CA LEU A 78 -5.89 -24.70 6.48
C LEU A 78 -5.10 -23.64 7.24
N SER A 79 -3.79 -23.50 6.93
CA SER A 79 -2.96 -22.50 7.60
C SER A 79 -3.24 -21.08 7.05
N TYR A 80 -2.94 -20.08 7.90
CA TYR A 80 -2.98 -18.66 7.54
C TYR A 80 -2.21 -18.38 6.24
N GLN A 81 -0.98 -18.90 6.13
CA GLN A 81 -0.12 -18.67 4.97
C GLN A 81 -0.71 -19.27 3.70
N ARG A 82 -1.24 -20.50 3.75
CA ARG A 82 -1.89 -21.13 2.60
C ARG A 82 -3.14 -20.40 2.17
N PHE A 83 -3.93 -19.89 3.12
CA PHE A 83 -5.11 -19.07 2.83
C PHE A 83 -4.71 -17.73 2.17
N LEU A 84 -3.72 -17.02 2.72
CA LEU A 84 -3.19 -15.79 2.14
C LEU A 84 -2.63 -16.02 0.74
N SER A 85 -1.89 -17.11 0.53
CA SER A 85 -1.35 -17.48 -0.80
C SER A 85 -2.45 -17.74 -1.82
N ALA A 86 -3.50 -18.46 -1.43
CA ALA A 86 -4.62 -18.75 -2.32
C ALA A 86 -5.42 -17.49 -2.69
N LEU A 87 -5.64 -16.58 -1.74
CA LEU A 87 -6.25 -15.26 -1.99
C LEU A 87 -5.42 -14.45 -2.99
N PHE A 88 -4.11 -14.38 -2.76
CA PHE A 88 -3.21 -13.63 -3.63
C PHE A 88 -3.17 -14.19 -5.06
N LEU A 89 -3.08 -15.51 -5.20
CA LEU A 89 -3.11 -16.16 -6.53
C LEU A 89 -4.43 -15.90 -7.24
N THR A 90 -5.55 -16.06 -6.54
CA THR A 90 -6.86 -15.79 -7.12
C THR A 90 -6.99 -14.33 -7.59
N ALA A 91 -6.58 -13.37 -6.76
CA ALA A 91 -6.61 -11.95 -7.12
C ALA A 91 -5.68 -11.60 -8.28
N SER A 92 -4.49 -12.21 -8.33
CA SER A 92 -3.54 -12.00 -9.43
C SER A 92 -4.08 -12.46 -10.78
N GLU A 93 -4.93 -13.49 -10.80
CA GLU A 93 -5.54 -14.04 -12.01
C GLU A 93 -6.80 -13.29 -12.42
N THR A 94 -7.56 -12.72 -11.47
CA THR A 94 -8.77 -11.95 -11.75
C THR A 94 -8.48 -10.54 -12.25
N GLY A 95 -7.24 -10.06 -12.10
CA GLY A 95 -6.79 -8.85 -12.75
C GLY A 95 -7.36 -7.54 -12.17
N ASP A 96 -7.46 -7.43 -10.84
CA ASP A 96 -7.85 -6.20 -10.17
C ASP A 96 -6.71 -5.70 -9.26
N LEU A 97 -6.13 -4.54 -9.61
CA LEU A 97 -5.06 -3.87 -8.84
C LEU A 97 -5.47 -3.57 -7.40
N HIS A 98 -6.75 -3.26 -7.18
CA HIS A 98 -7.27 -3.03 -5.83
C HIS A 98 -7.19 -4.30 -4.97
N GLN A 99 -7.51 -5.48 -5.53
CA GLN A 99 -7.49 -6.73 -4.78
C GLN A 99 -6.09 -7.09 -4.28
N LEU A 100 -5.06 -6.93 -5.10
CA LEU A 100 -3.67 -7.16 -4.68
C LEU A 100 -3.27 -6.26 -3.51
N ALA A 101 -3.62 -4.96 -3.60
CA ALA A 101 -3.32 -4.00 -2.55
C ALA A 101 -4.11 -4.28 -1.26
N GLN A 102 -5.36 -4.73 -1.38
CA GLN A 102 -6.23 -5.09 -0.26
C GLN A 102 -5.74 -6.30 0.50
N ILE A 103 -5.25 -7.33 -0.20
CA ILE A 103 -4.73 -8.55 0.42
C ILE A 103 -3.50 -8.25 1.27
N TYR A 104 -2.56 -7.47 0.74
CA TYR A 104 -1.41 -7.03 1.54
C TYR A 104 -1.83 -6.18 2.73
N ALA A 105 -2.72 -5.20 2.52
CA ALA A 105 -3.19 -4.34 3.60
C ALA A 105 -3.91 -5.13 4.70
N ALA A 106 -4.77 -6.09 4.33
CA ALA A 106 -5.43 -6.99 5.26
C ALA A 106 -4.41 -7.82 6.07
N HIS A 107 -3.42 -8.40 5.39
CA HIS A 107 -2.32 -9.10 6.05
C HIS A 107 -1.57 -8.16 7.01
N ARG A 108 -1.19 -6.97 6.56
CA ARG A 108 -0.37 -6.03 7.33
C ARG A 108 -1.08 -5.52 8.58
N ILE A 109 -2.37 -5.20 8.47
CA ILE A 109 -3.19 -4.79 9.61
C ILE A 109 -3.34 -5.93 10.62
N SER A 110 -3.52 -7.16 10.16
CA SER A 110 -3.72 -8.34 11.02
C SER A 110 -2.51 -8.72 11.88
N GLN A 111 -1.28 -8.36 11.47
CA GLN A 111 -0.07 -8.84 12.15
C GLN A 111 0.15 -8.27 13.56
N SER A 112 -0.44 -7.12 13.86
CA SER A 112 -0.27 -6.44 15.16
C SER A 112 -1.48 -6.54 16.08
N VAL A 113 -2.49 -7.32 15.70
CA VAL A 113 -3.69 -7.55 16.51
C VAL A 113 -3.60 -8.87 17.27
N ARG A 114 -4.55 -9.07 18.17
CA ARG A 114 -4.66 -10.33 18.93
C ARG A 114 -4.84 -11.50 17.96
N ILE A 115 -4.35 -12.64 18.37
CA ILE A 115 -4.34 -13.88 17.57
C ILE A 115 -5.73 -14.24 17.04
N GLU A 116 -6.75 -14.09 17.90
CA GLU A 116 -8.14 -14.42 17.57
C GLU A 116 -8.74 -13.51 16.50
N GLU A 117 -8.17 -12.33 16.30
CA GLU A 117 -8.67 -11.32 15.36
C GLU A 117 -7.91 -11.34 14.02
N ARG A 118 -6.79 -12.05 13.94
CA ARG A 118 -5.92 -12.06 12.74
C ARG A 118 -6.59 -12.58 11.48
N LEU A 119 -7.55 -13.46 11.60
CA LEU A 119 -8.27 -14.01 10.44
C LEU A 119 -9.32 -13.05 9.87
N LEU A 120 -9.86 -12.14 10.67
CA LEU A 120 -10.93 -11.22 10.24
C LEU A 120 -10.57 -10.42 8.97
N PRO A 121 -9.38 -9.77 8.87
CA PRO A 121 -9.00 -9.08 7.65
C PRO A 121 -8.83 -10.02 6.44
N LEU A 122 -8.48 -11.30 6.62
CA LEU A 122 -8.42 -12.25 5.52
C LEU A 122 -9.83 -12.63 5.01
N PHE A 123 -10.80 -12.78 5.88
CA PHE A 123 -12.20 -12.97 5.47
C PHE A 123 -12.75 -11.74 4.76
N TRP A 124 -12.39 -10.54 5.23
CA TRP A 124 -12.69 -9.31 4.52
C TRP A 124 -12.07 -9.30 3.11
N ALA A 125 -10.79 -9.70 2.98
CA ALA A 125 -10.11 -9.80 1.69
C ALA A 125 -10.75 -10.86 0.78
N LEU A 126 -11.18 -12.02 1.34
CA LEU A 126 -11.91 -13.07 0.62
C LEU A 126 -13.22 -12.52 0.03
N ASP A 127 -14.00 -11.80 0.82
CA ASP A 127 -15.25 -11.18 0.35
C ASP A 127 -14.99 -10.20 -0.81
N ARG A 128 -13.89 -9.39 -0.74
CA ARG A 128 -13.51 -8.47 -1.83
C ARG A 128 -13.05 -9.22 -3.09
N VAL A 129 -12.27 -10.29 -2.95
CA VAL A 129 -11.87 -11.15 -4.07
C VAL A 129 -13.10 -11.75 -4.74
N LYS A 130 -14.07 -12.23 -3.97
CA LYS A 130 -15.31 -12.78 -4.49
C LYS A 130 -16.15 -11.73 -5.20
N GLN A 131 -16.24 -10.53 -4.64
CA GLN A 131 -16.93 -9.43 -5.31
C GLN A 131 -16.34 -9.13 -6.70
N GLY A 132 -15.01 -9.13 -6.82
CA GLY A 132 -14.35 -8.92 -8.12
C GLY A 132 -14.59 -10.05 -9.12
N GLN A 133 -14.78 -11.28 -8.65
CA GLN A 133 -15.13 -12.42 -9.51
C GLN A 133 -16.56 -12.34 -10.06
N ASP A 134 -17.45 -11.65 -9.36
CA ASP A 134 -18.86 -11.50 -9.75
C ASP A 134 -19.05 -10.44 -10.87
N TYR A 135 -18.02 -9.68 -11.24
CA TYR A 135 -18.10 -8.76 -12.37
C TYR A 135 -18.33 -9.51 -13.70
N GLU A 136 -19.23 -9.01 -14.51
CA GLU A 136 -19.58 -9.62 -15.81
C GLU A 136 -18.41 -9.57 -16.80
N ASP A 137 -17.66 -8.46 -16.82
CA ASP A 137 -16.49 -8.31 -17.69
C ASP A 137 -15.27 -9.03 -17.11
N LYS A 138 -14.91 -10.14 -17.77
CA LYS A 138 -13.73 -10.95 -17.45
C LYS A 138 -12.58 -10.78 -18.45
N SER A 139 -12.65 -9.78 -19.32
CA SER A 139 -11.64 -9.54 -20.35
C SER A 139 -10.25 -9.26 -19.78
N HIS A 140 -10.18 -8.79 -18.55
CA HIS A 140 -8.95 -8.53 -17.82
C HIS A 140 -8.36 -9.77 -17.11
N PHE A 141 -9.09 -10.88 -17.03
CA PHE A 141 -8.57 -12.10 -16.41
C PHE A 141 -7.38 -12.64 -17.21
N LEU A 142 -6.42 -13.22 -16.50
CA LEU A 142 -5.28 -13.86 -17.14
C LEU A 142 -5.71 -15.11 -17.90
N SER A 143 -5.48 -15.11 -19.21
CA SER A 143 -5.62 -16.29 -20.06
C SER A 143 -4.35 -17.14 -20.02
N ASP A 144 -4.42 -18.37 -20.55
CA ASP A 144 -3.24 -19.20 -20.73
C ASP A 144 -2.19 -18.48 -21.57
N LEU A 145 -0.93 -18.60 -21.16
CA LEU A 145 0.18 -18.02 -21.88
C LEU A 145 0.45 -18.81 -23.17
N LYS A 146 0.22 -18.17 -24.32
CA LYS A 146 0.38 -18.81 -25.63
C LYS A 146 1.73 -18.47 -26.26
N GLY A 147 2.30 -19.43 -27.00
CA GLY A 147 3.52 -19.28 -27.77
C GLY A 147 4.79 -19.54 -26.96
N ALA A 148 5.93 -19.59 -27.69
CA ALA A 148 7.23 -19.84 -27.09
C ALA A 148 7.72 -18.62 -26.28
N LEU A 149 8.44 -18.90 -25.19
CA LEU A 149 9.13 -17.86 -24.44
C LEU A 149 10.39 -17.41 -25.19
N PRO A 150 10.78 -16.13 -25.12
CA PRO A 150 12.08 -15.69 -25.64
C PRO A 150 13.23 -16.38 -24.88
N SER A 151 14.38 -16.53 -25.56
CA SER A 151 15.58 -17.05 -24.92
C SER A 151 16.10 -16.13 -23.80
N ALA A 152 16.95 -16.67 -22.92
CA ALA A 152 17.57 -15.89 -21.84
C ALA A 152 18.23 -14.61 -22.36
N ASP A 153 19.01 -14.72 -23.43
CA ASP A 153 19.79 -13.61 -23.99
C ASP A 153 18.91 -12.52 -24.63
N THR A 154 17.74 -12.90 -25.18
CA THR A 154 16.84 -11.97 -25.86
C THR A 154 15.74 -11.43 -24.97
N ALA A 155 15.41 -12.09 -23.87
CA ALA A 155 14.29 -11.71 -23.01
C ALA A 155 14.34 -10.27 -22.51
N PRO A 156 15.50 -9.70 -22.09
CA PRO A 156 15.56 -8.29 -21.66
C PRO A 156 15.20 -7.32 -22.78
N ALA A 157 15.69 -7.53 -24.00
CA ALA A 157 15.40 -6.69 -25.15
C ALA A 157 13.93 -6.83 -25.57
N VAL A 158 13.42 -8.07 -25.65
CA VAL A 158 12.01 -8.36 -25.99
C VAL A 158 11.07 -7.69 -24.96
N PHE A 159 11.41 -7.73 -23.68
CA PHE A 159 10.63 -7.05 -22.63
C PHE A 159 10.60 -5.53 -22.83
N ALA A 160 11.77 -4.93 -23.04
CA ALA A 160 11.89 -3.49 -23.23
C ALA A 160 11.15 -3.01 -24.49
N ASP A 161 11.24 -3.77 -25.59
CA ASP A 161 10.55 -3.48 -26.84
C ASP A 161 9.03 -3.63 -26.70
N GLY A 162 8.57 -4.69 -26.03
CA GLY A 162 7.15 -4.87 -25.72
C GLY A 162 6.58 -3.73 -24.90
N MET A 163 7.31 -3.28 -23.88
CA MET A 163 6.92 -2.12 -23.06
C MET A 163 6.88 -0.80 -23.84
N ARG A 164 7.78 -0.64 -24.83
CA ARG A 164 7.82 0.55 -25.70
C ARG A 164 6.68 0.55 -26.69
N ASN A 165 6.37 -0.61 -27.25
CA ASN A 165 5.37 -0.76 -28.31
C ASN A 165 3.96 -1.07 -27.77
N ALA A 166 3.78 -1.13 -26.46
CA ALA A 166 2.56 -1.51 -25.75
C ALA A 166 2.05 -2.93 -26.15
N ASP A 167 2.97 -3.86 -26.46
CA ASP A 167 2.64 -5.26 -26.80
C ASP A 167 2.54 -6.10 -25.51
N LYS A 168 1.33 -6.17 -24.98
CA LYS A 168 1.03 -6.92 -23.75
C LYS A 168 1.39 -8.40 -23.83
N THR A 169 1.18 -9.04 -24.98
CA THR A 169 1.48 -10.47 -25.19
C THR A 169 2.98 -10.72 -25.16
N GLN A 170 3.75 -9.86 -25.83
CA GLN A 170 5.20 -9.93 -25.83
C GLN A 170 5.78 -9.71 -24.43
N VAL A 171 5.26 -8.71 -23.70
CA VAL A 171 5.69 -8.39 -22.34
C VAL A 171 5.40 -9.52 -21.36
N GLU A 172 4.21 -10.13 -21.41
CA GLU A 172 3.87 -11.28 -20.57
C GLU A 172 4.83 -12.46 -20.78
N ARG A 173 5.16 -12.80 -22.03
CA ARG A 173 6.12 -13.87 -22.32
C ARG A 173 7.52 -13.53 -21.86
N ALA A 174 7.93 -12.29 -22.11
CA ALA A 174 9.27 -11.84 -21.75
C ALA A 174 9.50 -11.79 -20.24
N VAL A 175 8.52 -11.32 -19.46
CA VAL A 175 8.64 -11.26 -17.99
C VAL A 175 8.77 -12.66 -17.39
N ILE A 176 8.10 -13.67 -17.97
CA ILE A 176 8.22 -15.06 -17.53
C ILE A 176 9.58 -15.65 -17.90
N ALA A 177 10.09 -15.36 -19.11
CA ALA A 177 11.44 -15.74 -19.48
C ALA A 177 12.49 -15.13 -18.54
N LEU A 178 12.35 -13.83 -18.22
CA LEU A 178 13.20 -13.15 -17.25
C LEU A 178 13.13 -13.82 -15.87
N ALA A 179 11.91 -14.11 -15.41
CA ALA A 179 11.73 -14.76 -14.11
C ALA A 179 12.38 -16.15 -14.03
N ARG A 180 12.36 -16.92 -15.12
CA ARG A 180 13.02 -18.23 -15.19
C ARG A 180 14.54 -18.14 -15.24
N ASN A 181 15.08 -17.08 -15.84
CA ASN A 181 16.52 -16.94 -16.04
C ASN A 181 17.22 -16.16 -14.93
N GLU A 182 16.62 -15.07 -14.47
CA GLU A 182 17.18 -14.14 -13.48
C GLU A 182 16.54 -14.29 -12.08
N GLY A 183 15.45 -15.03 -11.99
CA GLY A 183 14.61 -15.16 -10.80
C GLY A 183 13.42 -14.16 -10.79
N PRO A 184 12.32 -14.54 -10.11
CA PRO A 184 11.07 -13.77 -10.14
C PRO A 184 11.20 -12.40 -9.48
N ARG A 185 12.06 -12.28 -8.49
CA ARG A 185 12.33 -11.02 -7.79
C ARG A 185 13.01 -10.02 -8.73
N GLN A 186 13.98 -10.46 -9.53
CA GLN A 186 14.65 -9.59 -10.49
C GLN A 186 13.73 -9.19 -11.64
N ALA A 187 12.90 -10.11 -12.12
CA ALA A 187 11.88 -9.80 -13.11
C ALA A 187 10.88 -8.74 -12.59
N MET A 188 10.40 -8.86 -11.34
CA MET A 188 9.53 -7.86 -10.70
C MET A 188 10.25 -6.52 -10.54
N ASN A 189 11.56 -6.53 -10.24
CA ASN A 189 12.36 -5.32 -10.10
C ASN A 189 12.37 -4.45 -11.37
N ARG A 190 12.31 -5.08 -12.54
CA ARG A 190 12.24 -4.37 -13.84
C ARG A 190 10.93 -3.60 -14.02
N LEU A 191 9.86 -3.95 -13.29
CA LEU A 191 8.57 -3.31 -13.41
C LEU A 191 8.51 -1.92 -12.74
N TRP A 192 9.40 -1.62 -11.80
CA TRP A 192 9.34 -0.38 -11.04
C TRP A 192 9.39 0.89 -11.91
N LYS A 193 10.27 0.90 -12.91
CA LYS A 193 10.36 2.03 -13.84
C LYS A 193 9.05 2.23 -14.61
N TYR A 194 8.47 1.14 -15.10
CA TYR A 194 7.26 1.18 -15.92
C TYR A 194 6.00 1.44 -15.10
N ALA A 195 5.94 0.98 -13.88
CA ALA A 195 4.83 1.25 -12.96
C ALA A 195 4.69 2.75 -12.62
N ALA A 196 5.78 3.50 -12.66
CA ALA A 196 5.77 4.94 -12.39
C ALA A 196 5.27 5.79 -13.58
N ARG A 197 5.04 5.22 -14.77
CA ARG A 197 4.77 5.97 -16.02
C ARG A 197 3.45 6.75 -16.03
N ASP A 198 2.41 6.21 -15.41
CA ASP A 198 1.07 6.76 -15.51
C ASP A 198 0.43 6.88 -14.13
N LEU A 199 0.83 7.89 -13.37
CA LEU A 199 0.22 8.19 -12.08
C LEU A 199 -1.11 8.92 -12.24
N GLY A 200 -1.22 9.82 -13.22
CA GLY A 200 -2.43 10.61 -13.47
C GLY A 200 -3.60 9.75 -13.95
N GLY A 201 -3.38 8.95 -14.99
CA GLY A 201 -4.43 8.11 -15.60
C GLY A 201 -4.86 6.93 -14.77
N THR A 202 -3.96 6.38 -13.94
CA THR A 202 -4.27 5.25 -13.05
C THR A 202 -4.47 5.64 -11.59
N LEU A 203 -4.39 6.90 -11.24
CA LEU A 203 -4.37 7.38 -9.86
C LEU A 203 -3.29 6.68 -9.01
N GLY A 204 -2.17 6.27 -9.63
CA GLY A 204 -1.08 5.57 -8.96
C GLY A 204 -1.33 4.09 -8.65
N HIS A 205 -2.37 3.46 -9.21
CA HIS A 205 -2.64 2.05 -8.95
C HIS A 205 -1.52 1.10 -9.41
N LEU A 206 -0.79 1.45 -10.48
CA LEU A 206 0.31 0.60 -10.96
C LEU A 206 1.43 0.45 -9.93
N PRO A 207 2.07 1.51 -9.42
CA PRO A 207 3.08 1.35 -8.38
C PRO A 207 2.51 0.73 -7.10
N ILE A 208 1.25 1.04 -6.71
CA ILE A 208 0.59 0.41 -5.58
C ILE A 208 0.47 -1.11 -5.79
N GLY A 209 0.08 -1.55 -6.99
CA GLY A 209 -0.02 -2.96 -7.34
C GLY A 209 1.33 -3.67 -7.28
N VAL A 210 2.38 -3.12 -7.90
CA VAL A 210 3.74 -3.69 -7.88
C VAL A 210 4.28 -3.78 -6.46
N ALA A 211 4.16 -2.71 -5.65
CA ALA A 211 4.63 -2.70 -4.27
C ALA A 211 3.95 -3.77 -3.41
N ASN A 212 2.62 -3.85 -3.49
CA ASN A 212 1.88 -4.77 -2.63
C ASN A 212 1.98 -6.23 -3.12
N ALA A 213 2.12 -6.46 -4.43
CA ALA A 213 2.46 -7.79 -4.96
C ALA A 213 3.85 -8.23 -4.45
N TRP A 214 4.85 -7.34 -4.53
CA TRP A 214 6.19 -7.60 -4.00
C TRP A 214 6.16 -7.97 -2.52
N ARG A 215 5.58 -7.13 -1.69
CA ARG A 215 5.46 -7.33 -0.23
C ARG A 215 4.73 -8.63 0.12
N THR A 216 3.68 -8.95 -0.64
CA THR A 216 2.94 -10.20 -0.43
C THR A 216 3.80 -11.40 -0.81
N LEU A 217 4.52 -11.35 -1.92
CA LEU A 217 5.44 -12.42 -2.35
C LEU A 217 6.60 -12.64 -1.38
N GLU A 218 7.10 -11.58 -0.73
CA GLU A 218 8.08 -11.74 0.36
C GLU A 218 7.51 -12.49 1.56
N THR A 219 6.21 -12.39 1.78
CA THR A 219 5.52 -13.08 2.87
C THR A 219 5.17 -14.54 2.54
N ILE A 220 4.61 -14.78 1.34
CA ILE A 220 4.10 -16.10 0.96
C ILE A 220 5.12 -16.96 0.19
N GLY A 221 6.17 -16.33 -0.32
CA GLY A 221 7.21 -16.96 -1.12
C GLY A 221 7.11 -16.62 -2.61
N TRP A 222 8.28 -16.42 -3.23
CA TRP A 222 8.43 -16.03 -4.63
C TRP A 222 8.04 -17.14 -5.62
N GLN A 223 7.88 -18.38 -5.19
CA GLN A 223 7.32 -19.48 -5.98
C GLN A 223 5.87 -19.20 -6.45
N HIS A 224 5.19 -18.21 -5.88
CA HIS A 224 3.82 -17.80 -6.23
C HIS A 224 3.77 -16.60 -7.19
N ALA A 225 4.90 -16.16 -7.74
CA ALA A 225 5.01 -14.89 -8.44
C ALA A 225 4.42 -14.86 -9.85
N GLU A 226 4.30 -16.00 -10.56
CA GLU A 226 3.96 -16.00 -11.99
C GLU A 226 2.68 -15.20 -12.34
N PRO A 227 1.51 -15.43 -11.73
CA PRO A 227 0.31 -14.68 -12.09
C PRO A 227 0.46 -13.18 -11.84
N ALA A 228 1.08 -12.80 -10.71
CA ALA A 228 1.32 -11.41 -10.37
C ALA A 228 2.30 -10.73 -11.34
N LEU A 229 3.38 -11.42 -11.73
CA LEU A 229 4.34 -10.92 -12.73
C LEU A 229 3.68 -10.64 -14.07
N ARG A 230 2.90 -11.60 -14.56
CA ARG A 230 2.17 -11.45 -15.83
C ARG A 230 1.19 -10.29 -15.75
N TYR A 231 0.40 -10.26 -14.70
CA TYR A 231 -0.61 -9.23 -14.52
C TYR A 231 0.02 -7.83 -14.38
N MET A 232 1.02 -7.65 -13.53
CA MET A 232 1.71 -6.38 -13.35
C MET A 232 2.44 -5.93 -14.63
N ALA A 233 3.07 -6.85 -15.35
CA ALA A 233 3.73 -6.55 -16.60
C ALA A 233 2.74 -6.09 -17.69
N ARG A 234 1.59 -6.77 -17.81
CA ARG A 234 0.52 -6.41 -18.74
C ARG A 234 -0.10 -5.04 -18.42
N GLU A 235 -0.36 -4.77 -17.15
CA GLU A 235 -0.94 -3.50 -16.72
C GLU A 235 0.04 -2.33 -16.80
N SER A 236 1.34 -2.57 -16.60
CA SER A 236 2.40 -1.58 -16.81
C SER A 236 2.75 -1.36 -18.30
N CYS A 237 2.29 -2.26 -19.18
CA CYS A 237 2.50 -2.20 -20.62
C CYS A 237 1.48 -1.25 -21.27
N ARG A 238 1.78 0.03 -21.20
CA ARG A 238 0.94 1.12 -21.71
C ARG A 238 1.72 1.95 -22.74
N PRO A 239 1.03 2.64 -23.66
CA PRO A 239 1.66 3.66 -24.48
C PRO A 239 2.41 4.66 -23.58
N GLU A 240 3.11 5.58 -24.17
CA GLU A 240 3.90 6.60 -23.47
C GLU A 240 3.21 7.11 -22.19
N GLY A 241 4.02 7.34 -21.15
CA GLY A 241 3.56 7.89 -19.87
C GLY A 241 2.95 9.29 -20.04
N ASP A 242 2.35 9.81 -18.96
CA ASP A 242 1.85 11.17 -18.93
C ASP A 242 2.98 12.21 -19.18
N SER A 243 2.60 13.46 -19.49
CA SER A 243 3.56 14.54 -19.79
C SER A 243 4.56 14.77 -18.67
N THR A 244 4.13 14.61 -17.42
CA THR A 244 4.97 14.73 -16.22
C THR A 244 6.03 13.64 -16.21
N PHE A 245 5.67 12.39 -16.54
CA PHE A 245 6.62 11.28 -16.62
C PHE A 245 7.69 11.52 -17.69
N ALA A 246 7.28 11.90 -18.91
CA ALA A 246 8.21 12.18 -20.01
C ALA A 246 9.20 13.31 -19.66
N SER A 247 8.71 14.36 -19.00
CA SER A 247 9.54 15.46 -18.48
C SER A 247 10.52 14.97 -17.41
N ASN A 248 10.05 14.12 -16.50
CA ASN A 248 10.89 13.55 -15.45
C ASN A 248 11.92 12.54 -16.00
N GLU A 249 11.61 11.76 -17.04
CA GLU A 249 12.62 10.91 -17.70
C GLU A 249 13.76 11.75 -18.29
N ARG A 250 13.47 12.91 -18.88
CA ARG A 250 14.51 13.84 -19.35
C ARG A 250 15.37 14.33 -18.18
N ARG A 251 14.72 14.82 -17.11
CA ARG A 251 15.42 15.29 -15.89
C ARG A 251 16.33 14.21 -15.32
N VAL A 252 15.85 12.97 -15.26
CA VAL A 252 16.65 11.84 -14.77
C VAL A 252 17.92 11.67 -15.59
N ARG A 253 17.84 11.66 -16.93
CA ARG A 253 19.02 11.53 -17.79
C ARG A 253 20.03 12.67 -17.59
N GLU A 254 19.55 13.88 -17.34
CA GLU A 254 20.39 15.07 -17.14
C GLU A 254 20.98 15.11 -15.71
N THR A 255 20.25 14.62 -14.71
CA THR A 255 20.58 14.75 -13.29
C THR A 255 21.43 13.61 -12.76
N VAL A 256 21.18 12.37 -13.15
CA VAL A 256 21.86 11.19 -12.59
C VAL A 256 23.38 11.27 -12.69
N PRO A 257 23.99 11.73 -13.81
CA PRO A 257 25.45 11.87 -13.90
C PRO A 257 26.04 12.90 -12.92
N LEU A 258 25.22 13.78 -12.36
CA LEU A 258 25.63 14.88 -11.47
C LEU A 258 25.35 14.60 -9.99
N LEU A 259 24.68 13.49 -9.69
CA LEU A 259 24.29 13.18 -8.32
C LEU A 259 25.49 12.82 -7.44
N PRO A 260 25.54 13.33 -6.20
CA PRO A 260 26.51 12.85 -5.21
C PRO A 260 26.35 11.34 -4.97
N PRO A 261 27.40 10.58 -4.66
CA PRO A 261 27.32 9.12 -4.47
C PRO A 261 26.33 8.70 -3.37
N ASP A 262 26.12 9.54 -2.37
CA ASP A 262 25.27 9.30 -1.20
C ASP A 262 23.89 10.01 -1.27
N TRP A 263 23.50 10.51 -2.44
CA TRP A 263 22.25 11.26 -2.63
C TRP A 263 21.00 10.50 -2.15
N ALA A 264 21.03 9.17 -2.29
CA ALA A 264 19.91 8.29 -1.95
C ALA A 264 19.86 7.91 -0.46
N SER A 265 20.71 8.51 0.39
CA SER A 265 20.71 8.23 1.82
C SER A 265 19.44 8.72 2.52
N ASN A 266 19.13 8.09 3.67
CA ASN A 266 17.99 8.45 4.51
C ASN A 266 18.30 9.58 5.51
N GLU A 267 19.37 10.35 5.26
CA GLU A 267 19.67 11.51 6.10
C GLU A 267 18.54 12.53 6.08
N SER A 268 18.14 12.97 7.26
CA SER A 268 17.15 14.02 7.43
C SER A 268 17.78 15.41 7.49
N ASN A 269 17.02 16.40 7.07
CA ASN A 269 17.37 17.81 7.24
C ASN A 269 16.08 18.60 7.48
N ARG A 270 15.83 18.97 8.73
CA ARG A 270 14.57 19.62 9.13
C ARG A 270 14.27 20.89 8.33
N SER A 271 15.25 21.78 8.16
CA SER A 271 15.04 23.04 7.43
C SER A 271 14.69 22.80 5.96
N LEU A 272 15.42 21.91 5.31
CA LEU A 272 15.17 21.53 3.92
C LEU A 272 13.82 20.80 3.77
N THR A 273 13.48 19.91 4.70
CA THR A 273 12.19 19.22 4.70
C THR A 273 11.02 20.21 4.75
N LEU A 274 11.06 21.21 5.62
CA LEU A 274 10.03 22.24 5.74
C LEU A 274 9.95 23.14 4.51
N GLU A 275 11.07 23.50 3.94
CA GLU A 275 11.13 24.27 2.70
C GLU A 275 10.48 23.50 1.53
N LEU A 276 10.87 22.23 1.36
CA LEU A 276 10.31 21.35 0.32
C LEU A 276 8.83 21.05 0.57
N TYR A 277 8.42 20.87 1.81
CA TYR A 277 7.00 20.72 2.19
C TYR A 277 6.19 21.94 1.75
N THR A 278 6.67 23.15 2.03
CA THR A 278 6.00 24.39 1.60
C THR A 278 5.95 24.49 0.07
N LEU A 279 7.03 24.14 -0.60
CA LEU A 279 7.14 24.11 -2.05
C LEU A 279 6.12 23.15 -2.68
N LEU A 280 6.03 21.91 -2.20
CA LEU A 280 5.09 20.90 -2.70
C LEU A 280 3.63 21.33 -2.59
N ARG A 281 3.29 22.17 -1.62
CA ARG A 281 1.94 22.70 -1.41
C ARG A 281 1.53 23.80 -2.41
N GLY A 282 2.48 24.45 -3.07
CA GLY A 282 2.23 25.60 -3.93
C GLY A 282 2.77 25.49 -5.36
N ALA A 283 3.71 24.60 -5.62
CA ALA A 283 4.32 24.46 -6.94
C ALA A 283 3.43 23.69 -7.92
N HIS A 284 3.54 24.03 -9.19
CA HIS A 284 2.92 23.24 -10.25
C HIS A 284 3.63 21.88 -10.36
N PRO A 285 2.91 20.76 -10.53
CA PRO A 285 3.52 19.40 -10.58
C PRO A 285 4.65 19.28 -11.62
N GLU A 286 4.55 20.00 -12.73
CA GLU A 286 5.58 20.01 -13.77
C GLU A 286 6.90 20.67 -13.32
N ASP A 287 6.84 21.65 -12.41
CA ASP A 287 8.01 22.38 -11.91
C ASP A 287 8.70 21.66 -10.74
N VAL A 288 7.96 20.83 -10.02
CA VAL A 288 8.47 20.11 -8.83
C VAL A 288 9.71 19.29 -9.15
N GLY A 289 9.76 18.66 -10.32
CA GLY A 289 10.90 17.86 -10.76
C GLY A 289 12.19 18.68 -10.83
N ASP A 290 12.15 19.88 -11.41
CA ASP A 290 13.31 20.76 -11.52
C ASP A 290 13.79 21.25 -10.16
N LEU A 291 12.85 21.60 -9.27
CA LEU A 291 13.16 22.07 -7.93
C LEU A 291 13.83 20.97 -7.06
N ILE A 292 13.38 19.71 -7.20
CA ILE A 292 14.02 18.57 -6.50
C ILE A 292 15.38 18.28 -7.09
N CYS A 293 15.54 18.24 -8.42
CA CYS A 293 16.84 18.03 -9.07
C CYS A 293 17.85 19.13 -8.67
N ALA A 294 17.43 20.39 -8.66
CA ALA A 294 18.26 21.49 -8.19
C ALA A 294 18.66 21.31 -6.72
N SER A 295 17.76 20.87 -5.85
CA SER A 295 18.06 20.59 -4.45
C SER A 295 19.10 19.48 -4.29
N LEU A 296 18.99 18.40 -5.05
CA LEU A 296 19.93 17.28 -5.04
C LEU A 296 21.35 17.70 -5.48
N ILE A 297 21.46 18.48 -6.57
CA ILE A 297 22.74 18.86 -7.17
C ILE A 297 23.37 20.06 -6.44
N GLN A 298 22.64 21.17 -6.33
CA GLN A 298 23.19 22.44 -5.87
C GLN A 298 23.32 22.52 -4.35
N ARG A 299 22.44 21.83 -3.63
CA ARG A 299 22.40 21.86 -2.16
C ARG A 299 22.83 20.54 -1.52
N SER A 300 23.23 19.57 -2.33
CA SER A 300 23.60 18.22 -1.88
C SER A 300 22.53 17.59 -0.97
N ALA A 301 21.26 17.87 -1.26
CA ALA A 301 20.13 17.31 -0.54
C ALA A 301 20.17 15.78 -0.56
N LYS A 302 19.73 15.16 0.53
CA LYS A 302 19.58 13.70 0.59
C LYS A 302 18.13 13.31 0.36
N ALA A 303 17.92 12.15 -0.25
CA ALA A 303 16.59 11.65 -0.53
C ALA A 303 15.72 11.53 0.72
N GLY A 304 16.31 11.27 1.89
CA GLY A 304 15.62 11.20 3.17
C GLY A 304 14.80 12.45 3.48
N ALA A 305 15.42 13.64 3.37
CA ALA A 305 14.76 14.93 3.61
C ALA A 305 13.61 15.18 2.59
N ILE A 306 13.80 14.76 1.34
CA ILE A 306 12.80 14.91 0.28
C ILE A 306 11.60 13.97 0.55
N TRP A 307 11.86 12.71 0.91
CA TRP A 307 10.81 11.76 1.28
C TRP A 307 10.03 12.19 2.53
N ASP A 308 10.70 12.81 3.50
CA ASP A 308 10.02 13.39 4.67
C ASP A 308 9.06 14.49 4.24
N ALA A 309 9.48 15.39 3.34
CA ALA A 309 8.63 16.46 2.81
C ALA A 309 7.44 15.91 2.00
N ILE A 310 7.66 14.89 1.16
CA ILE A 310 6.59 14.24 0.40
C ILE A 310 5.56 13.62 1.35
N SER A 311 6.00 12.89 2.38
CA SER A 311 5.11 12.24 3.34
C SER A 311 4.32 13.26 4.18
N LEU A 312 4.95 14.37 4.59
CA LEU A 312 4.27 15.47 5.28
C LEU A 312 3.22 16.15 4.39
N ALA A 313 3.58 16.45 3.15
CA ALA A 313 2.65 17.08 2.20
C ALA A 313 1.46 16.16 1.90
N ALA A 314 1.70 14.85 1.75
CA ALA A 314 0.64 13.87 1.59
C ALA A 314 -0.29 13.80 2.82
N ALA A 315 0.25 13.86 4.03
CA ALA A 315 -0.54 13.94 5.27
C ALA A 315 -1.33 15.26 5.38
N ASP A 316 -0.75 16.38 4.94
CA ASP A 316 -1.41 17.69 4.92
C ASP A 316 -2.62 17.71 3.96
N LEU A 317 -2.56 17.00 2.83
CA LEU A 317 -3.73 16.85 1.95
C LEU A 317 -4.94 16.25 2.69
N ILE A 318 -4.73 15.23 3.51
CA ILE A 318 -5.79 14.63 4.33
C ILE A 318 -6.28 15.59 5.41
N TYR A 319 -5.36 16.25 6.10
CA TYR A 319 -5.66 17.24 7.14
C TYR A 319 -6.49 18.42 6.62
N ARG A 320 -6.18 18.91 5.41
CA ARG A 320 -6.85 20.06 4.78
C ARG A 320 -8.15 19.71 4.08
N HIS A 321 -8.39 18.45 3.79
CA HIS A 321 -9.54 18.05 2.98
C HIS A 321 -10.87 18.45 3.66
N ARG A 322 -11.72 19.19 2.92
CA ARG A 322 -13.11 19.44 3.31
C ARG A 322 -13.96 18.22 3.01
N THR A 323 -14.79 17.85 3.99
CA THR A 323 -15.74 16.75 3.81
C THR A 323 -16.94 17.16 2.95
N GLY A 324 -17.51 16.21 2.26
CA GLY A 324 -18.68 16.39 1.40
C GLY A 324 -18.42 15.86 0.00
N GLY A 325 -18.51 14.54 -0.19
CA GLY A 325 -18.37 13.86 -1.47
C GLY A 325 -17.24 12.83 -1.51
N ASN A 326 -17.33 11.88 -2.42
CA ASN A 326 -16.52 10.68 -2.67
C ASN A 326 -14.98 10.86 -2.81
N ILE A 327 -14.31 11.65 -1.98
CA ILE A 327 -12.95 12.09 -2.27
C ILE A 327 -11.92 11.46 -1.36
N ILE A 328 -12.31 10.95 -0.20
CA ILE A 328 -11.38 10.10 0.55
C ILE A 328 -11.13 8.81 -0.26
N GLY A 329 -12.11 8.30 -1.00
CA GLY A 329 -11.92 7.24 -2.00
C GLY A 329 -11.21 7.65 -3.29
N GLY A 330 -10.94 8.95 -3.50
CA GLY A 330 -10.39 9.49 -4.73
C GLY A 330 -8.91 9.84 -4.67
N ALA A 331 -8.51 10.81 -5.49
CA ALA A 331 -7.13 11.21 -5.75
C ALA A 331 -6.25 11.47 -4.52
N LEU A 332 -6.82 11.93 -3.39
CA LEU A 332 -6.02 12.29 -2.21
C LEU A 332 -5.46 11.08 -1.47
N ILE A 333 -6.27 10.04 -1.26
CA ILE A 333 -5.77 8.79 -0.67
C ILE A 333 -4.73 8.14 -1.58
N HIS A 334 -4.93 8.25 -2.89
CA HIS A 334 -3.97 7.71 -3.84
C HIS A 334 -2.65 8.47 -3.85
N ALA A 335 -2.62 9.77 -3.58
CA ALA A 335 -1.37 10.51 -3.40
C ALA A 335 -0.50 9.91 -2.28
N ILE A 336 -1.13 9.48 -1.16
CA ILE A 336 -0.41 8.82 -0.04
C ILE A 336 -0.02 7.40 -0.42
N THR A 337 -0.96 6.59 -0.89
CA THR A 337 -0.69 5.17 -1.16
C THR A 337 0.25 4.96 -2.33
N SER A 338 0.24 5.84 -3.35
CA SER A 338 1.19 5.79 -4.46
C SER A 338 2.58 6.29 -4.06
N SER A 339 2.68 7.37 -3.28
CA SER A 339 4.00 7.83 -2.78
C SER A 339 4.64 6.81 -1.85
N ASN A 340 3.87 6.16 -0.97
CA ASN A 340 4.34 5.02 -0.18
C ASN A 340 4.85 3.87 -1.05
N ALA A 341 4.11 3.52 -2.10
CA ALA A 341 4.51 2.46 -3.03
C ALA A 341 5.79 2.82 -3.80
N LEU A 342 5.91 4.05 -4.29
CA LEU A 342 7.11 4.55 -4.97
C LEU A 342 8.32 4.63 -4.03
N ARG A 343 8.11 5.03 -2.76
CA ARG A 343 9.15 4.99 -1.74
C ARG A 343 9.64 3.57 -1.48
N TYR A 344 8.71 2.61 -1.42
CA TYR A 344 9.07 1.19 -1.30
C TYR A 344 9.94 0.73 -2.49
N GLY A 345 9.55 1.06 -3.72
CA GLY A 345 10.36 0.78 -4.91
C GLY A 345 11.73 1.43 -4.84
N PHE A 346 11.80 2.72 -4.49
CA PHE A 346 13.06 3.46 -4.29
C PHE A 346 14.04 2.75 -3.35
N GLN A 347 13.52 2.12 -2.29
CA GLN A 347 14.34 1.41 -1.31
C GLN A 347 14.83 0.05 -1.81
N HIS A 348 14.11 -0.60 -2.75
CA HIS A 348 14.41 -1.96 -3.24
C HIS A 348 15.17 -2.00 -4.56
N VAL A 349 15.21 -0.88 -5.29
CA VAL A 349 15.96 -0.75 -6.54
C VAL A 349 17.35 -0.20 -6.24
N SER A 350 18.38 -0.68 -6.95
CA SER A 350 19.75 -0.14 -6.84
C SER A 350 20.07 0.88 -7.93
N ASP A 351 19.35 0.86 -9.04
CA ASP A 351 19.55 1.73 -10.18
C ASP A 351 19.12 3.18 -9.89
N SER A 352 20.05 4.13 -10.08
CA SER A 352 19.82 5.55 -9.77
C SER A 352 18.77 6.20 -10.66
N GLU A 353 18.63 5.78 -11.93
CA GLU A 353 17.60 6.33 -12.82
C GLU A 353 16.20 5.96 -12.32
N THR A 354 16.01 4.67 -11.99
CA THR A 354 14.74 4.19 -11.46
C THR A 354 14.43 4.79 -10.08
N ARG A 355 15.43 4.96 -9.21
CA ARG A 355 15.26 5.65 -7.93
C ARG A 355 14.82 7.09 -8.12
N LEU A 356 15.50 7.83 -8.97
CA LEU A 356 15.20 9.25 -9.18
C LEU A 356 13.83 9.44 -9.81
N ILE A 357 13.46 8.63 -10.82
CA ILE A 357 12.14 8.74 -11.43
C ILE A 357 11.01 8.50 -10.41
N GLN A 358 11.18 7.56 -9.49
CA GLN A 358 10.20 7.29 -8.44
C GLN A 358 10.06 8.45 -7.45
N LEU A 359 11.18 9.07 -7.07
CA LEU A 359 11.18 10.23 -6.19
C LEU A 359 10.46 11.42 -6.85
N LEU A 360 10.79 11.72 -8.12
CA LEU A 360 10.18 12.83 -8.86
C LEU A 360 8.68 12.61 -9.09
N GLN A 361 8.28 11.39 -9.46
CA GLN A 361 6.88 11.04 -9.66
C GLN A 361 6.07 11.11 -8.35
N ALA A 362 6.62 10.65 -7.23
CA ALA A 362 5.96 10.76 -5.93
C ALA A 362 5.73 12.23 -5.54
N ALA A 363 6.74 13.07 -5.70
CA ALA A 363 6.65 14.49 -5.40
C ALA A 363 5.63 15.21 -6.30
N GLY A 364 5.68 14.95 -7.62
CA GLY A 364 4.73 15.51 -8.58
C GLY A 364 3.29 15.06 -8.32
N SER A 365 3.07 13.79 -7.95
CA SER A 365 1.75 13.26 -7.60
C SER A 365 1.15 13.95 -6.37
N VAL A 366 1.95 14.16 -5.33
CA VAL A 366 1.51 14.86 -4.11
C VAL A 366 1.23 16.34 -4.41
N ALA A 367 2.10 17.02 -5.15
CA ALA A 367 1.87 18.41 -5.56
C ALA A 367 0.59 18.56 -6.40
N ALA A 368 0.30 17.60 -7.29
CA ALA A 368 -0.94 17.59 -8.06
C ALA A 368 -2.20 17.53 -7.19
N GLY A 369 -2.13 16.94 -6.00
CA GLY A 369 -3.21 16.92 -5.03
C GLY A 369 -3.60 18.32 -4.53
N PHE A 370 -2.65 19.25 -4.44
CA PHE A 370 -2.90 20.62 -3.97
C PHE A 370 -3.50 21.54 -5.04
N ILE A 371 -3.21 21.34 -6.30
CA ILE A 371 -3.68 22.22 -7.39
C ILE A 371 -4.73 21.58 -8.30
N GLY A 372 -4.96 20.28 -8.16
CA GLY A 372 -5.89 19.50 -8.96
C GLY A 372 -7.38 19.81 -8.67
N PRO A 373 -8.29 18.92 -9.09
CA PRO A 373 -9.74 19.12 -8.91
C PRO A 373 -10.17 19.36 -7.45
N ALA A 374 -9.45 18.79 -6.48
CA ALA A 374 -9.73 19.00 -5.06
C ALA A 374 -9.54 20.47 -4.64
N ALA A 375 -8.46 21.10 -5.07
CA ALA A 375 -8.20 22.50 -4.82
C ALA A 375 -9.15 23.42 -5.62
N LYS A 376 -9.30 23.14 -6.94
CA LYS A 376 -10.18 23.91 -7.85
C LYS A 376 -11.63 23.94 -7.39
N ASN A 377 -12.10 22.87 -6.76
CA ASN A 377 -13.47 22.77 -6.22
C ASN A 377 -13.57 23.27 -4.75
N GLN A 378 -12.60 24.03 -4.28
CA GLN A 378 -12.53 24.55 -2.90
C GLN A 378 -12.67 23.46 -1.82
N ARG A 379 -12.16 22.26 -2.09
CA ARG A 379 -12.24 21.13 -1.18
C ARG A 379 -11.08 21.03 -0.21
N LEU A 380 -10.04 21.84 -0.39
CA LEU A 380 -8.96 22.01 0.56
C LEU A 380 -9.23 23.27 1.40
N ARG A 381 -9.04 23.13 2.70
CA ARG A 381 -9.10 24.26 3.64
C ARG A 381 -7.77 25.03 3.59
N ASP A 382 -7.82 26.30 3.93
CA ASP A 382 -6.62 27.11 4.12
C ASP A 382 -6.04 26.87 5.51
N LEU A 383 -5.35 25.75 5.65
CA LEU A 383 -4.69 25.26 6.86
C LEU A 383 -3.30 24.75 6.54
N ASP A 384 -2.49 24.59 7.57
CA ASP A 384 -1.17 23.97 7.52
C ASP A 384 -1.08 22.93 8.63
N LEU A 385 -0.74 21.68 8.27
CA LEU A 385 -0.61 20.59 9.22
C LEU A 385 0.47 20.85 10.24
N VAL A 386 1.64 21.30 9.79
CA VAL A 386 2.79 21.49 10.68
C VAL A 386 2.57 22.70 11.58
N GLU A 387 2.18 23.83 11.03
CA GLU A 387 1.90 25.04 11.81
C GLU A 387 0.75 24.82 12.80
N GLY A 388 -0.36 24.22 12.33
CA GLY A 388 -1.56 24.03 13.15
C GLY A 388 -1.40 23.07 14.31
N LEU A 389 -0.47 22.11 14.21
CA LEU A 389 -0.22 21.14 15.29
C LEU A 389 1.00 21.49 16.16
N SER A 390 2.03 22.16 15.62
CA SER A 390 3.25 22.48 16.38
C SER A 390 3.02 23.43 17.54
N GLN A 391 1.99 24.27 17.47
CA GLN A 391 1.63 25.25 18.49
C GLN A 391 0.83 24.68 19.67
N LEU A 392 0.46 23.39 19.62
CA LEU A 392 -0.30 22.76 20.69
C LEU A 392 0.57 22.49 21.91
N ASP A 393 0.07 22.88 23.08
CA ASP A 393 0.67 22.56 24.37
C ASP A 393 0.67 21.05 24.64
N ASP A 394 1.48 20.63 25.62
CA ASP A 394 1.44 19.25 26.11
C ASP A 394 0.10 18.97 26.77
N GLY A 395 -0.49 17.83 26.50
CA GLY A 395 -1.81 17.45 26.96
C GLY A 395 -2.35 16.25 26.22
N GLY A 396 -3.67 16.20 26.08
CA GLY A 396 -4.36 15.12 25.41
C GLY A 396 -4.66 13.93 26.34
N PRO A 397 -5.43 12.95 25.86
CA PRO A 397 -5.89 11.82 26.64
C PRO A 397 -4.74 10.92 27.08
N ASP A 398 -4.94 10.20 28.19
CA ASP A 398 -3.93 9.28 28.74
C ASP A 398 -3.86 7.96 27.99
N GLN A 399 -4.96 7.56 27.36
CA GLN A 399 -5.08 6.29 26.66
C GLN A 399 -5.51 6.49 25.20
N ALA A 400 -4.95 5.69 24.29
CA ALA A 400 -5.35 5.70 22.89
C ALA A 400 -6.84 5.34 22.70
N SER A 401 -7.41 4.50 23.57
CA SER A 401 -8.83 4.14 23.52
C SER A 401 -9.78 5.35 23.64
N GLU A 402 -9.38 6.37 24.38
CA GLU A 402 -10.16 7.62 24.55
C GLU A 402 -10.20 8.39 23.22
N LEU A 403 -9.07 8.47 22.50
CA LEU A 403 -9.03 9.08 21.16
C LEU A 403 -10.05 8.45 20.22
N PHE A 404 -10.09 7.11 20.18
CA PHE A 404 -10.99 6.39 19.30
C PHE A 404 -12.44 6.37 19.77
N ALA A 405 -12.70 6.61 21.06
CA ALA A 405 -14.06 6.80 21.58
C ALA A 405 -14.69 8.11 21.12
N GLU A 406 -13.87 9.14 20.90
CA GLU A 406 -14.31 10.47 20.46
C GLU A 406 -14.39 10.62 18.93
N LEU A 407 -13.80 9.70 18.17
CA LEU A 407 -13.94 9.72 16.72
C LEU A 407 -15.40 9.53 16.29
N PRO A 408 -15.88 10.32 15.31
CA PRO A 408 -17.24 10.20 14.81
C PRO A 408 -17.49 8.81 14.23
N LYS A 409 -18.77 8.39 14.28
CA LYS A 409 -19.20 7.17 13.60
C LYS A 409 -18.99 7.35 12.09
N LYS A 410 -18.29 6.42 11.49
CA LYS A 410 -18.26 6.31 10.03
C LYS A 410 -19.31 5.29 9.60
N GLY A 411 -20.22 5.71 8.72
CA GLY A 411 -21.12 4.81 8.01
C GLY A 411 -20.42 4.11 6.86
N ASP A 412 -21.14 3.21 6.18
CA ASP A 412 -20.64 2.45 5.03
C ASP A 412 -20.24 3.32 3.82
N ASN A 413 -20.58 4.60 3.83
CA ASN A 413 -20.21 5.58 2.81
C ASN A 413 -19.35 6.69 3.39
N TYR A 414 -18.07 6.64 3.11
CA TYR A 414 -17.09 7.71 3.39
C TYR A 414 -17.50 9.10 2.87
N SER A 415 -18.46 9.14 1.98
CA SER A 415 -18.84 10.31 1.19
C SER A 415 -19.68 11.36 1.92
N GLN A 416 -20.16 11.09 3.13
CA GLN A 416 -21.13 11.97 3.81
C GLN A 416 -20.74 12.26 5.27
N GLN A 417 -19.56 12.82 5.49
CA GLN A 417 -19.29 13.43 6.79
C GLN A 417 -19.97 14.79 6.89
N HIS A 418 -20.81 14.98 7.90
CA HIS A 418 -21.38 16.27 8.23
C HIS A 418 -20.31 17.23 8.80
N ALA A 419 -20.55 18.55 8.76
CA ALA A 419 -19.62 19.55 9.28
C ALA A 419 -19.23 19.31 10.75
N SER A 420 -20.18 18.87 11.58
CA SER A 420 -19.95 18.50 12.98
C SER A 420 -19.02 17.29 13.16
N GLU A 421 -19.08 16.31 12.26
CA GLU A 421 -18.18 15.15 12.27
C GLU A 421 -16.75 15.54 11.88
N ARG A 422 -16.63 16.55 11.01
CA ARG A 422 -15.33 17.10 10.65
C ARG A 422 -14.68 17.83 11.81
N GLU A 423 -15.41 18.65 12.54
CA GLU A 423 -14.91 19.34 13.72
C GLU A 423 -14.44 18.33 14.79
N ALA A 424 -15.22 17.27 15.03
CA ALA A 424 -14.84 16.20 15.95
C ALA A 424 -13.55 15.48 15.46
N SER A 425 -13.38 15.27 14.15
CA SER A 425 -12.16 14.69 13.59
C SER A 425 -10.96 15.64 13.75
N ASP A 426 -11.15 16.96 13.60
CA ASP A 426 -10.09 17.95 13.82
C ASP A 426 -9.66 18.02 15.29
N GLN A 427 -10.61 17.96 16.23
CA GLN A 427 -10.31 17.87 17.66
C GLN A 427 -9.56 16.57 17.99
N ALA A 428 -9.99 15.44 17.44
CA ALA A 428 -9.32 14.16 17.60
C ALA A 428 -7.91 14.17 16.99
N CYS A 429 -7.69 14.86 15.86
CA CYS A 429 -6.37 15.02 15.27
C CYS A 429 -5.41 15.77 16.20
N ARG A 430 -5.86 16.87 16.79
CA ARG A 430 -5.09 17.65 17.79
C ARG A 430 -4.78 16.82 19.03
N ALA A 431 -5.78 16.17 19.60
CA ALA A 431 -5.62 15.30 20.77
C ALA A 431 -4.66 14.13 20.47
N THR A 432 -4.76 13.55 19.28
CA THR A 432 -3.84 12.49 18.84
C THR A 432 -2.42 13.01 18.73
N PHE A 433 -2.19 14.17 18.14
CA PHE A 433 -0.85 14.77 18.07
C PHE A 433 -0.23 14.97 19.45
N GLN A 434 -1.00 15.53 20.41
CA GLN A 434 -0.55 15.69 21.78
C GLN A 434 -0.24 14.35 22.47
N PHE A 435 -1.10 13.34 22.29
CA PHE A 435 -0.86 11.97 22.77
C PHE A 435 0.45 11.38 22.22
N LEU A 436 0.72 11.59 20.92
CA LEU A 436 1.87 11.03 20.22
C LEU A 436 3.23 11.62 20.63
N LYS A 437 3.25 12.74 21.35
CA LYS A 437 4.47 13.31 21.96
C LYS A 437 5.05 12.40 23.06
N ARG A 438 4.23 11.50 23.63
CA ARG A 438 4.63 10.61 24.74
C ARG A 438 5.49 9.43 24.23
N PRO A 439 6.38 8.89 25.07
CA PRO A 439 7.15 7.70 24.73
C PRO A 439 6.25 6.51 24.36
N ASN A 440 6.60 5.76 23.33
CA ASN A 440 5.87 4.59 22.82
C ASN A 440 4.43 4.85 22.32
N ALA A 441 3.93 6.06 22.38
CA ALA A 441 2.55 6.40 22.01
C ALA A 441 2.20 6.02 20.56
N SER A 442 3.13 6.20 19.63
CA SER A 442 2.92 5.83 18.22
C SER A 442 2.55 4.35 18.06
N ARG A 443 3.24 3.45 18.78
CA ARG A 443 2.95 2.01 18.74
C ARG A 443 1.59 1.69 19.34
N VAL A 444 1.27 2.30 20.48
CA VAL A 444 -0.02 2.09 21.16
C VAL A 444 -1.16 2.60 20.27
N PHE A 445 -1.06 3.79 19.72
CA PHE A 445 -2.04 4.35 18.80
C PHE A 445 -2.31 3.42 17.60
N MET A 446 -1.25 3.00 16.90
CA MET A 446 -1.40 2.15 15.73
C MET A 446 -1.98 0.76 16.05
N ASN A 447 -1.62 0.16 17.19
CA ASN A 447 -2.19 -1.12 17.59
C ASN A 447 -3.67 -1.00 17.90
N THR A 448 -4.10 0.06 18.59
CA THR A 448 -5.52 0.35 18.84
C THR A 448 -6.27 0.56 17.52
N ALA A 449 -5.71 1.36 16.60
CA ALA A 449 -6.29 1.58 15.29
C ALA A 449 -6.46 0.26 14.50
N ARG A 450 -5.44 -0.59 14.49
CA ARG A 450 -5.46 -1.88 13.78
C ARG A 450 -6.52 -2.84 14.34
N THR A 451 -6.66 -2.90 15.66
CA THR A 451 -7.74 -3.69 16.29
C THR A 451 -9.11 -3.21 15.84
N LEU A 452 -9.33 -1.90 15.80
CA LEU A 452 -10.60 -1.33 15.32
C LEU A 452 -10.81 -1.59 13.81
N LEU A 453 -9.77 -1.44 13.00
CA LEU A 453 -9.85 -1.74 11.56
C LEU A 453 -10.21 -3.20 11.28
N CYS A 454 -9.66 -4.16 12.04
CA CYS A 454 -10.04 -5.57 11.91
C CYS A 454 -11.53 -5.81 12.18
N ALA A 455 -12.12 -5.03 13.11
CA ALA A 455 -13.52 -5.19 13.49
C ALA A 455 -14.48 -4.37 12.60
N LYS A 456 -14.05 -3.23 12.09
CA LYS A 456 -14.94 -2.16 11.59
C LYS A 456 -14.69 -1.74 10.14
N ALA A 457 -13.67 -2.31 9.46
CA ALA A 457 -13.43 -1.98 8.06
C ALA A 457 -14.69 -2.25 7.20
N SER A 458 -15.14 -1.23 6.48
CA SER A 458 -16.31 -1.29 5.63
C SER A 458 -16.04 -2.04 4.32
N SER A 459 -16.96 -1.96 3.38
CA SER A 459 -16.74 -2.49 2.03
C SER A 459 -15.78 -1.64 1.18
N ASP A 460 -15.35 -0.48 1.65
CA ASP A 460 -14.40 0.37 0.92
C ASP A 460 -12.97 -0.19 1.02
N PRO A 461 -12.31 -0.46 -0.12
CA PRO A 461 -10.93 -0.94 -0.14
C PRO A 461 -9.93 -0.01 0.56
N HIS A 462 -10.22 1.27 0.64
CA HIS A 462 -9.33 2.26 1.22
C HIS A 462 -9.26 2.20 2.75
N ASP A 463 -10.26 1.57 3.41
CA ASP A 463 -10.29 1.41 4.85
C ASP A 463 -9.07 0.65 5.42
N LEU A 464 -8.51 -0.28 4.65
CA LEU A 464 -7.30 -0.99 5.04
C LEU A 464 -6.05 -0.48 4.29
N LYS A 465 -6.18 -0.14 3.00
CA LYS A 465 -5.03 0.27 2.17
C LYS A 465 -4.37 1.56 2.69
N TYR A 466 -5.18 2.58 3.00
CA TYR A 466 -4.65 3.86 3.44
C TYR A 466 -3.96 3.77 4.80
N PRO A 467 -4.59 3.22 5.87
CA PRO A 467 -3.89 3.09 7.15
C PRO A 467 -2.64 2.22 7.09
N ALA A 468 -2.65 1.14 6.29
CA ALA A 468 -1.45 0.31 6.11
C ALA A 468 -0.28 1.12 5.54
N ALA A 469 -0.52 1.95 4.51
CA ALA A 469 0.49 2.82 3.91
C ALA A 469 0.93 3.94 4.87
N ALA A 470 -0.01 4.65 5.49
CA ALA A 470 0.29 5.77 6.39
C ALA A 470 1.06 5.32 7.65
N PHE A 471 0.73 4.15 8.20
CA PHE A 471 1.45 3.58 9.33
C PHE A 471 2.86 3.11 8.97
N GLU A 472 3.09 2.66 7.74
CA GLU A 472 4.43 2.36 7.25
C GLU A 472 5.23 3.65 7.07
N ASP A 473 4.68 4.66 6.40
CA ASP A 473 5.34 5.95 6.19
C ASP A 473 5.72 6.63 7.49
N ALA A 474 4.88 6.54 8.52
CA ALA A 474 5.18 7.09 9.84
C ALA A 474 6.46 6.49 10.47
N PHE A 475 6.88 5.28 10.08
CA PHE A 475 8.16 4.70 10.50
C PHE A 475 9.30 4.98 9.55
N LEU A 476 9.01 5.28 8.30
CA LEU A 476 10.02 5.58 7.29
C LEU A 476 10.50 7.02 7.33
N VAL A 477 9.69 7.94 7.86
CA VAL A 477 10.08 9.33 8.06
C VAL A 477 10.93 9.50 9.31
N SER A 478 11.66 10.62 9.37
CA SER A 478 12.38 11.03 10.56
C SER A 478 11.44 11.13 11.76
N SER A 479 11.92 10.76 12.94
CA SER A 479 11.08 10.56 14.13
C SER A 479 10.27 11.81 14.52
N GLU A 480 10.77 12.99 14.23
CA GLU A 480 10.10 14.27 14.50
C GLU A 480 8.81 14.48 13.66
N TRP A 481 8.73 13.88 12.46
CA TRP A 481 7.57 14.01 11.57
C TRP A 481 6.49 12.96 11.80
N ARG A 482 6.82 11.89 12.50
CA ARG A 482 5.92 10.78 12.78
C ARG A 482 4.60 11.20 13.44
N PRO A 483 4.59 12.08 14.48
CA PRO A 483 3.35 12.52 15.09
C PRO A 483 2.39 13.23 14.12
N TYR A 484 2.90 14.01 13.18
CA TYR A 484 2.08 14.71 12.18
C TYR A 484 1.37 13.73 11.24
N ILE A 485 2.12 12.74 10.73
CA ILE A 485 1.56 11.74 9.82
C ILE A 485 0.50 10.91 10.54
N LEU A 486 0.79 10.41 11.74
CA LEU A 486 -0.16 9.59 12.49
C LEU A 486 -1.40 10.37 12.93
N ALA A 487 -1.24 11.62 13.37
CA ALA A 487 -2.38 12.45 13.77
C ALA A 487 -3.33 12.71 12.60
N SER A 488 -2.82 12.97 11.39
CA SER A 488 -3.67 13.17 10.21
C SER A 488 -4.52 11.95 9.85
N THR A 489 -4.09 10.73 10.24
CA THR A 489 -4.81 9.49 9.89
C THR A 489 -6.20 9.40 10.51
N VAL A 490 -6.46 10.08 11.63
CA VAL A 490 -7.77 10.01 12.31
C VAL A 490 -8.93 10.48 11.43
N HIS A 491 -8.65 11.32 10.43
CA HIS A 491 -9.66 11.74 9.46
C HIS A 491 -10.16 10.59 8.56
N ALA A 492 -9.43 9.48 8.52
CA ALA A 492 -9.77 8.29 7.74
C ALA A 492 -9.97 7.02 8.59
N LEU A 493 -9.72 7.06 9.90
CA LEU A 493 -9.88 5.90 10.78
C LEU A 493 -11.30 5.75 11.31
N HIS A 494 -11.68 4.50 11.63
CA HIS A 494 -12.93 4.19 12.29
C HIS A 494 -12.82 4.42 13.80
N GLY A 495 -13.81 5.11 14.37
CA GLY A 495 -13.96 5.26 15.82
C GLY A 495 -14.54 3.99 16.47
N ALA A 496 -14.41 3.91 17.80
CA ALA A 496 -14.96 2.78 18.57
C ALA A 496 -16.48 2.63 18.45
N LYS A 497 -17.20 3.73 18.19
CA LYS A 497 -18.66 3.78 18.03
C LYS A 497 -19.12 3.41 16.61
N SER A 498 -18.20 3.22 15.64
CA SER A 498 -18.56 2.78 14.28
C SER A 498 -19.13 1.36 14.31
N PRO A 499 -20.03 0.99 13.37
CA PRO A 499 -20.57 -0.37 13.32
C PRO A 499 -19.48 -1.40 13.03
N ASP A 500 -19.67 -2.61 13.49
CA ASP A 500 -18.84 -3.74 13.10
C ASP A 500 -19.07 -4.08 11.63
N SER A 501 -18.05 -4.55 10.94
CA SER A 501 -18.14 -4.93 9.54
C SER A 501 -19.07 -6.12 9.33
N THR A 502 -19.72 -6.18 8.16
CA THR A 502 -20.60 -7.28 7.76
C THR A 502 -19.90 -8.64 7.83
N VAL A 503 -18.63 -8.68 7.42
CA VAL A 503 -17.80 -9.90 7.47
C VAL A 503 -17.60 -10.36 8.91
N LEU A 504 -17.32 -9.43 9.84
CA LEU A 504 -17.20 -9.78 11.26
C LEU A 504 -18.50 -10.37 11.82
N GLN A 505 -19.64 -9.78 11.46
CA GLN A 505 -20.96 -10.29 11.86
C GLN A 505 -21.21 -11.70 11.30
N GLN A 506 -20.89 -11.93 10.01
CA GLN A 506 -20.99 -13.26 9.39
C GLN A 506 -20.11 -14.29 10.09
N VAL A 507 -18.83 -13.96 10.33
CA VAL A 507 -17.90 -14.85 11.04
C VAL A 507 -18.42 -15.16 12.46
N ARG A 508 -18.91 -14.15 13.19
CA ARG A 508 -19.48 -14.37 14.54
C ARG A 508 -20.73 -15.27 14.54
N ASN A 509 -21.57 -15.16 13.52
CA ASN A 509 -22.79 -15.97 13.41
C ASN A 509 -22.49 -17.42 13.00
N ALA A 510 -21.37 -17.64 12.29
CA ALA A 510 -20.98 -18.98 11.81
C ALA A 510 -20.17 -19.77 12.86
N ILE A 511 -19.60 -19.11 13.88
CA ILE A 511 -18.91 -19.74 15.02
C ILE A 511 -19.88 -19.92 16.20
#